data_9b8c7573059632b39bc1f8105e0d30e5
#
_entry.id   9b8c7573059632b39bc1f8105e0d30e5
#
_cell.length_a   1.000
_cell.length_b   1.000
_cell.length_c   1.000
_cell.angle_alpha   90.00
_cell.angle_beta   90.00
_cell.angle_gamma   90.00
#
_symmetry.space_group_name_H-M   'P 1'
#
loop_
_entity.id
_entity.type
_entity.pdbx_description
1 polymer ?
#
loop_
_entity_poly.entity_id
_entity_poly.type
_entity_poly.pdbx_seq_one_letter_code
_entity_poly.pdbx_strand_id
1 'polypeptide(L)'
;MESLVLVREEHPEIHHNLTELRRLSFEKMLDKFGYDTNLSHRLIEKFLHFRHEVTLYPDVEGCLRFLQGKYKIASLTNGNANVMRLEIGKYFDVHLSSEEVGVKKPDRMMFHQVSRSLEIPHQRILHVGDNPVDDVQGAVDAGLQAIWINRSQNPWPLDSTDPHEIRDLSELIEFLS
;
A
#
# COMPACT_ATOMS: atom_id res chain seq x y z
N MET A 1 5.50 9.26 17.08
CA MET A 1 4.63 8.08 16.84
C MET A 1 3.37 8.09 17.72
N GLU A 2 3.44 8.46 18.98
CA GLU A 2 2.28 8.52 19.90
C GLU A 2 1.11 9.36 19.37
N SER A 3 1.36 10.55 18.81
CA SER A 3 0.29 11.44 18.35
C SER A 3 -0.55 10.84 17.20
N LEU A 4 0.05 10.07 16.28
CA LEU A 4 -0.71 9.43 15.20
C LEU A 4 -1.57 8.27 15.70
N VAL A 5 -1.13 7.53 16.69
CA VAL A 5 -1.93 6.46 17.33
C VAL A 5 -3.16 7.07 18.00
N LEU A 6 -2.95 8.10 18.81
CA LEU A 6 -4.05 8.82 19.47
C LEU A 6 -5.06 9.39 18.47
N VAL A 7 -4.59 10.03 17.40
CA VAL A 7 -5.48 10.58 16.37
C VAL A 7 -6.29 9.49 15.67
N ARG A 8 -5.72 8.31 15.43
CA ARG A 8 -6.46 7.17 14.87
C ARG A 8 -7.58 6.66 15.78
N GLU A 9 -7.34 6.66 17.08
CA GLU A 9 -8.34 6.28 18.09
C GLU A 9 -9.45 7.33 18.20
N GLU A 10 -9.11 8.61 18.10
CA GLU A 10 -10.05 9.73 18.17
C GLU A 10 -10.89 9.88 16.88
N HIS A 11 -10.37 9.42 15.73
CA HIS A 11 -10.98 9.60 14.40
C HIS A 11 -11.13 8.27 13.63
N PRO A 12 -11.91 7.31 14.16
CA PRO A 12 -12.09 6.02 13.50
C PRO A 12 -12.78 6.12 12.13
N GLU A 13 -13.58 7.16 11.89
CA GLU A 13 -14.30 7.39 10.64
C GLU A 13 -13.39 7.68 9.44
N ILE A 14 -12.19 8.23 9.68
CA ILE A 14 -11.21 8.53 8.64
C ILE A 14 -9.99 7.60 8.65
N HIS A 15 -10.11 6.40 9.25
CA HIS A 15 -8.98 5.47 9.36
C HIS A 15 -8.36 5.05 8.01
N HIS A 16 -9.08 5.22 6.93
CA HIS A 16 -8.63 5.01 5.55
C HIS A 16 -7.81 6.20 4.99
N ASN A 17 -7.95 7.39 5.59
CA ASN A 17 -7.29 8.61 5.11
C ASN A 17 -6.03 8.91 5.93
N LEU A 18 -4.90 8.27 5.55
CA LEU A 18 -3.63 8.43 6.26
C LEU A 18 -3.07 9.86 6.15
N THR A 19 -3.36 10.57 5.06
CA THR A 19 -2.94 11.96 4.87
C THR A 19 -3.59 12.86 5.91
N GLU A 20 -4.90 12.77 6.08
CA GLU A 20 -5.63 13.58 7.06
C GLU A 20 -5.28 13.19 8.50
N LEU A 21 -5.20 11.90 8.82
CA LEU A 21 -4.75 11.44 10.14
C LEU A 21 -3.36 12.00 10.50
N ARG A 22 -2.46 12.08 9.53
CA ARG A 22 -1.12 12.63 9.74
C ARG A 22 -1.14 14.14 9.89
N ARG A 23 -1.97 14.84 9.12
CA ARG A 23 -2.17 16.30 9.26
C ARG A 23 -2.69 16.64 10.67
N LEU A 24 -3.71 15.94 11.14
CA LEU A 24 -4.25 16.08 12.50
C LEU A 24 -3.20 15.76 13.57
N SER A 25 -2.35 14.76 13.33
CA SER A 25 -1.24 14.44 14.23
C SER A 25 -0.21 15.58 14.33
N PHE A 26 0.08 16.27 13.22
CA PHE A 26 0.91 17.48 13.24
C PHE A 26 0.22 18.63 13.98
N GLU A 27 -1.06 18.86 13.72
CA GLU A 27 -1.87 19.88 14.38
C GLU A 27 -1.87 19.71 15.90
N LYS A 28 -2.16 18.48 16.37
CA LYS A 28 -2.13 18.12 17.81
C LYS A 28 -0.74 18.32 18.42
N MET A 29 0.34 18.05 17.67
CA MET A 29 1.70 18.26 18.14
C MET A 29 2.04 19.76 18.23
N LEU A 30 1.64 20.55 17.21
CA LEU A 30 1.84 22.00 17.21
C LEU A 30 1.13 22.66 18.40
N ASP A 31 -0.14 22.31 18.62
CA ASP A 31 -0.93 22.80 19.75
C ASP A 31 -0.26 22.48 21.10
N LYS A 32 0.17 21.23 21.29
CA LYS A 32 0.87 20.79 22.50
C LYS A 32 2.08 21.65 22.85
N PHE A 33 2.79 22.17 21.86
CA PHE A 33 3.99 22.98 22.03
C PHE A 33 3.75 24.48 21.84
N GLY A 34 2.50 24.92 21.71
CA GLY A 34 2.12 26.33 21.61
C GLY A 34 2.48 27.00 20.27
N TYR A 35 2.58 26.22 19.21
CA TYR A 35 2.78 26.72 17.84
C TYR A 35 1.46 26.94 17.12
N ASP A 36 1.48 27.74 16.04
CA ASP A 36 0.33 27.93 15.15
C ASP A 36 -0.04 26.60 14.47
N THR A 37 -1.24 26.10 14.78
CA THR A 37 -1.77 24.84 14.27
C THR A 37 -1.99 24.84 12.76
N ASN A 38 -2.17 26.01 12.13
CA ASN A 38 -2.27 26.14 10.67
C ASN A 38 -1.01 25.67 9.93
N LEU A 39 0.14 25.61 10.62
CA LEU A 39 1.37 25.05 10.07
C LEU A 39 1.23 23.57 9.69
N SER A 40 0.25 22.85 10.24
CA SER A 40 -0.02 21.43 9.93
C SER A 40 -0.24 21.21 8.43
N HIS A 41 -0.88 22.12 7.72
CA HIS A 41 -1.07 22.04 6.27
C HIS A 41 0.26 22.10 5.51
N ARG A 42 1.16 22.98 5.89
CA ARG A 42 2.48 23.07 5.28
C ARG A 42 3.37 21.88 5.63
N LEU A 43 3.22 21.32 6.84
CA LEU A 43 3.96 20.14 7.28
C LEU A 43 3.52 18.90 6.49
N ILE A 44 2.22 18.70 6.28
CA ILE A 44 1.75 17.55 5.50
C ILE A 44 2.17 17.65 4.03
N GLU A 45 2.14 18.84 3.41
CA GLU A 45 2.64 19.05 2.05
C GLU A 45 4.12 18.67 1.92
N LYS A 46 4.96 19.16 2.84
CA LYS A 46 6.39 18.80 2.86
C LYS A 46 6.62 17.31 3.12
N PHE A 47 5.85 16.73 4.05
CA PHE A 47 5.91 15.30 4.32
C PHE A 47 5.60 14.49 3.07
N LEU A 48 4.52 14.82 2.34
CA LEU A 48 4.15 14.14 1.10
C LEU A 48 5.19 14.33 -0.01
N HIS A 49 5.84 15.47 -0.07
CA HIS A 49 6.95 15.69 -0.99
C HIS A 49 8.09 14.70 -0.73
N PHE A 50 8.62 14.65 0.49
CA PHE A 50 9.70 13.75 0.87
C PHE A 50 9.27 12.26 0.87
N ARG A 51 7.97 11.97 1.02
CA ARG A 51 7.44 10.61 0.93
C ARG A 51 7.62 9.98 -0.44
N HIS A 52 7.82 10.78 -1.48
CA HIS A 52 8.08 10.33 -2.84
C HIS A 52 9.58 10.28 -3.19
N GLU A 53 10.47 10.72 -2.30
CA GLU A 53 11.92 10.52 -2.42
C GLU A 53 12.27 9.12 -1.93
N VAL A 54 12.13 8.12 -2.80
CA VAL A 54 12.32 6.71 -2.45
C VAL A 54 13.56 6.13 -3.13
N THR A 55 14.23 5.23 -2.43
CA THR A 55 15.22 4.33 -3.02
C THR A 55 14.56 2.98 -3.24
N LEU A 56 14.54 2.52 -4.47
CA LEU A 56 13.95 1.22 -4.82
C LEU A 56 14.88 0.08 -4.39
N TYR A 57 14.30 -1.06 -4.06
CA TYR A 57 15.06 -2.31 -3.99
C TYR A 57 15.61 -2.67 -5.37
N PRO A 58 16.79 -3.32 -5.47
CA PRO A 58 17.45 -3.60 -6.76
C PRO A 58 16.63 -4.47 -7.73
N ASP A 59 15.76 -5.33 -7.18
CA ASP A 59 14.89 -6.27 -7.91
C ASP A 59 13.64 -5.64 -8.53
N VAL A 60 13.26 -4.41 -8.10
CA VAL A 60 11.96 -3.80 -8.46
C VAL A 60 11.88 -3.46 -9.95
N GLU A 61 12.85 -2.69 -10.46
CA GLU A 61 12.75 -2.20 -11.83
C GLU A 61 12.86 -3.35 -12.86
N GLY A 62 13.71 -4.34 -12.58
CA GLY A 62 13.85 -5.53 -13.42
C GLY A 62 12.54 -6.32 -13.53
N CYS A 63 11.86 -6.51 -12.39
CA CYS A 63 10.58 -7.20 -12.35
C CYS A 63 9.48 -6.42 -13.08
N LEU A 64 9.32 -5.12 -12.81
CA LEU A 64 8.32 -4.29 -13.47
C LEU A 64 8.51 -4.26 -14.99
N ARG A 65 9.74 -4.20 -15.45
CA ARG A 65 10.09 -4.28 -16.88
C ARG A 65 9.74 -5.64 -17.51
N PHE A 66 9.95 -6.74 -16.76
CA PHE A 66 9.56 -8.09 -17.21
C PHE A 66 8.05 -8.23 -17.36
N LEU A 67 7.28 -7.64 -16.44
CA LEU A 67 5.81 -7.70 -16.41
C LEU A 67 5.18 -6.80 -17.49
N GLN A 68 5.83 -5.69 -17.83
CA GLN A 68 5.29 -4.70 -18.75
C GLN A 68 4.96 -5.31 -20.12
N GLY A 69 3.75 -5.06 -20.59
CA GLY A 69 3.24 -5.57 -21.86
C GLY A 69 2.78 -7.04 -21.84
N LYS A 70 3.09 -7.79 -20.77
CA LYS A 70 2.61 -9.17 -20.55
C LYS A 70 1.41 -9.19 -19.60
N TYR A 71 1.41 -8.33 -18.59
CA TYR A 71 0.40 -8.25 -17.55
C TYR A 71 -0.06 -6.81 -17.36
N LYS A 72 -1.28 -6.64 -16.87
CA LYS A 72 -1.74 -5.38 -16.29
C LYS A 72 -1.18 -5.24 -14.89
N ILE A 73 -0.65 -4.08 -14.55
CA ILE A 73 0.01 -3.82 -13.28
C ILE A 73 -0.76 -2.75 -12.50
N ALA A 74 -1.17 -3.08 -11.29
CA ALA A 74 -1.83 -2.14 -10.38
C ALA A 74 -1.02 -1.98 -9.09
N SER A 75 -1.02 -0.78 -8.55
CA SER A 75 -0.56 -0.51 -7.18
C SER A 75 -1.76 -0.32 -6.27
N LEU A 76 -1.74 -1.00 -5.12
CA LEU A 76 -2.79 -0.96 -4.11
C LEU A 76 -2.19 -0.69 -2.73
N THR A 77 -2.49 0.46 -2.11
CA THR A 77 -1.81 0.89 -0.88
C THR A 77 -2.75 1.41 0.21
N ASN A 78 -2.44 1.07 1.46
CA ASN A 78 -2.99 1.74 2.66
C ASN A 78 -2.18 3.01 3.02
N GLY A 79 -1.10 3.26 2.29
CA GLY A 79 -0.24 4.41 2.47
C GLY A 79 -0.68 5.62 1.64
N ASN A 80 0.05 6.70 1.76
CA ASN A 80 -0.16 7.96 1.05
C ASN A 80 0.95 8.30 0.03
N ALA A 81 1.78 7.31 -0.34
CA ALA A 81 2.69 7.43 -1.46
C ALA A 81 1.97 7.02 -2.76
N ASN A 82 2.09 7.83 -3.79
CA ASN A 82 1.51 7.58 -5.10
C ASN A 82 2.61 7.18 -6.09
N VAL A 83 2.60 5.92 -6.54
CA VAL A 83 3.63 5.40 -7.46
C VAL A 83 3.65 6.13 -8.81
N MET A 84 2.51 6.72 -9.24
CA MET A 84 2.42 7.48 -10.49
C MET A 84 3.27 8.77 -10.47
N ARG A 85 3.71 9.21 -9.27
CA ARG A 85 4.63 10.34 -9.09
C ARG A 85 6.11 9.94 -9.12
N LEU A 86 6.41 8.65 -9.21
CA LEU A 86 7.75 8.08 -9.25
C LEU A 86 8.12 7.71 -10.70
N GLU A 87 9.41 7.56 -10.98
CA GLU A 87 9.87 7.10 -12.30
C GLU A 87 9.31 5.74 -12.70
N ILE A 88 9.03 4.88 -11.72
CA ILE A 88 8.41 3.56 -11.93
C ILE A 88 6.91 3.65 -12.26
N GLY A 89 6.28 4.81 -12.09
CA GLY A 89 4.86 5.01 -12.43
C GLY A 89 4.50 4.60 -13.85
N LYS A 90 5.44 4.75 -14.78
CA LYS A 90 5.30 4.34 -16.21
C LYS A 90 4.98 2.85 -16.42
N TYR A 91 5.21 2.00 -15.42
CA TYR A 91 4.94 0.57 -15.49
C TYR A 91 3.52 0.20 -15.03
N PHE A 92 2.83 1.10 -14.33
CA PHE A 92 1.52 0.83 -13.72
C PHE A 92 0.39 1.32 -14.60
N ASP A 93 -0.62 0.48 -14.80
CA ASP A 93 -1.88 0.83 -15.47
C ASP A 93 -2.84 1.56 -14.50
N VAL A 94 -2.78 1.21 -13.20
CA VAL A 94 -3.68 1.74 -12.16
C VAL A 94 -2.92 1.94 -10.85
N HIS A 95 -3.26 3.01 -10.13
CA HIS A 95 -2.90 3.22 -8.73
C HIS A 95 -4.17 3.46 -7.91
N LEU A 96 -4.31 2.76 -6.80
CA LEU A 96 -5.41 2.94 -5.84
C LEU A 96 -4.86 3.04 -4.43
N SER A 97 -5.24 4.09 -3.74
CA SER A 97 -4.97 4.28 -2.32
C SER A 97 -6.23 4.08 -1.48
N SER A 98 -6.07 3.75 -0.20
CA SER A 98 -7.19 3.68 0.74
C SER A 98 -7.94 5.02 0.85
N GLU A 99 -7.25 6.13 0.68
CA GLU A 99 -7.81 7.48 0.68
C GLU A 99 -8.78 7.68 -0.49
N GLU A 100 -8.43 7.21 -1.70
CA GLU A 100 -9.27 7.32 -2.90
C GLU A 100 -10.47 6.36 -2.86
N VAL A 101 -10.28 5.16 -2.32
CA VAL A 101 -11.32 4.12 -2.27
C VAL A 101 -12.28 4.31 -1.09
N GLY A 102 -11.86 5.00 -0.03
CA GLY A 102 -12.64 5.26 1.18
C GLY A 102 -12.60 4.12 2.21
N VAL A 103 -11.85 3.05 1.94
CA VAL A 103 -11.59 1.93 2.86
C VAL A 103 -10.14 1.50 2.72
N LYS A 104 -9.61 0.72 3.66
CA LYS A 104 -8.24 0.21 3.63
C LYS A 104 -8.19 -1.32 3.59
N LYS A 105 -7.11 -1.90 3.08
CA LYS A 105 -6.84 -3.34 3.24
C LYS A 105 -6.84 -3.68 4.75
N PRO A 106 -7.39 -4.82 5.16
CA PRO A 106 -7.81 -5.97 4.36
C PRO A 106 -9.26 -5.93 3.85
N ASP A 107 -9.97 -4.77 3.87
CA ASP A 107 -11.33 -4.71 3.35
C ASP A 107 -11.38 -5.17 1.88
N ARG A 108 -12.31 -6.08 1.57
CA ARG A 108 -12.51 -6.66 0.24
C ARG A 108 -12.77 -5.62 -0.84
N MET A 109 -13.38 -4.50 -0.48
CA MET A 109 -13.67 -3.42 -1.44
C MET A 109 -12.40 -2.85 -2.07
N MET A 110 -11.28 -2.80 -1.34
CA MET A 110 -9.98 -2.38 -1.88
C MET A 110 -9.57 -3.27 -3.07
N PHE A 111 -9.64 -4.58 -2.90
CA PHE A 111 -9.23 -5.56 -3.92
C PHE A 111 -10.24 -5.61 -5.09
N HIS A 112 -11.54 -5.52 -4.79
CA HIS A 112 -12.56 -5.48 -5.83
C HIS A 112 -12.50 -4.20 -6.67
N GLN A 113 -12.04 -3.09 -6.11
CA GLN A 113 -11.84 -1.85 -6.87
C GLN A 113 -10.71 -2.02 -7.91
N VAL A 114 -9.64 -2.75 -7.59
CA VAL A 114 -8.59 -3.09 -8.58
C VAL A 114 -9.20 -3.90 -9.73
N SER A 115 -9.99 -4.93 -9.42
CA SER A 115 -10.68 -5.77 -10.41
C SER A 115 -11.54 -4.93 -11.38
N ARG A 116 -12.29 -3.97 -10.83
CA ARG A 116 -13.11 -3.04 -11.62
C ARG A 116 -12.26 -2.11 -12.48
N SER A 117 -11.23 -1.50 -11.91
CA SER A 117 -10.38 -0.53 -12.61
C SER A 117 -9.56 -1.15 -13.73
N LEU A 118 -9.16 -2.42 -13.59
CA LEU A 118 -8.45 -3.17 -14.62
C LEU A 118 -9.37 -3.89 -15.60
N GLU A 119 -10.68 -4.00 -15.29
CA GLU A 119 -11.65 -4.82 -16.02
C GLU A 119 -11.24 -6.32 -16.09
N ILE A 120 -10.64 -6.82 -14.99
CA ILE A 120 -10.17 -8.21 -14.89
C ILE A 120 -10.88 -8.88 -13.71
N PRO A 121 -11.45 -10.09 -13.90
CA PRO A 121 -12.04 -10.86 -12.81
C PRO A 121 -11.04 -11.09 -11.67
N HIS A 122 -11.48 -10.91 -10.42
CA HIS A 122 -10.60 -11.00 -9.25
C HIS A 122 -9.86 -12.33 -9.12
N GLN A 123 -10.44 -13.46 -9.57
CA GLN A 123 -9.76 -14.77 -9.60
C GLN A 123 -8.55 -14.83 -10.54
N ARG A 124 -8.40 -13.86 -11.46
CA ARG A 124 -7.29 -13.73 -12.39
C ARG A 124 -6.27 -12.66 -11.97
N ILE A 125 -6.42 -12.13 -10.77
CA ILE A 125 -5.51 -11.13 -10.19
C ILE A 125 -4.64 -11.83 -9.17
N LEU A 126 -3.33 -11.64 -9.27
CA LEU A 126 -2.34 -12.02 -8.30
C LEU A 126 -1.92 -10.79 -7.50
N HIS A 127 -2.18 -10.80 -6.20
CA HIS A 127 -1.72 -9.75 -5.28
C HIS A 127 -0.38 -10.17 -4.66
N VAL A 128 0.61 -9.28 -4.70
CA VAL A 128 1.92 -9.48 -4.08
C VAL A 128 2.09 -8.41 -3.01
N GLY A 129 2.25 -8.81 -1.76
CA GLY A 129 2.37 -7.87 -0.66
C GLY A 129 3.15 -8.44 0.52
N ASP A 130 3.59 -7.56 1.42
CA ASP A 130 4.47 -7.89 2.54
C ASP A 130 3.71 -8.08 3.87
N ASN A 131 2.51 -7.56 3.98
CA ASN A 131 1.72 -7.68 5.20
C ASN A 131 0.84 -8.95 5.18
N PRO A 132 1.05 -9.91 6.11
CA PRO A 132 0.27 -11.14 6.16
C PRO A 132 -1.24 -10.93 6.24
N VAL A 133 -1.71 -9.96 7.03
CA VAL A 133 -3.14 -9.70 7.24
C VAL A 133 -3.69 -8.81 6.14
N ASP A 134 -3.08 -7.62 5.95
CA ASP A 134 -3.62 -6.60 5.05
C ASP A 134 -3.52 -7.04 3.58
N ASP A 135 -2.41 -7.67 3.19
CA ASP A 135 -2.17 -8.04 1.79
C ASP A 135 -2.59 -9.47 1.50
N VAL A 136 -2.00 -10.45 2.21
CA VAL A 136 -2.14 -11.86 1.82
C VAL A 136 -3.53 -12.37 2.19
N GLN A 137 -3.89 -12.34 3.47
CA GLN A 137 -5.20 -12.80 3.92
C GLN A 137 -6.33 -11.97 3.29
N GLY A 138 -6.18 -10.64 3.26
CA GLY A 138 -7.16 -9.75 2.65
C GLY A 138 -7.41 -10.04 1.17
N ALA A 139 -6.37 -10.31 0.38
CA ALA A 139 -6.51 -10.68 -1.03
C ALA A 139 -7.21 -12.04 -1.20
N VAL A 140 -6.82 -13.05 -0.43
CA VAL A 140 -7.45 -14.38 -0.44
C VAL A 140 -8.93 -14.28 -0.07
N ASP A 141 -9.26 -13.55 0.99
CA ASP A 141 -10.65 -13.33 1.43
C ASP A 141 -11.49 -12.58 0.40
N ALA A 142 -10.85 -11.75 -0.42
CA ALA A 142 -11.49 -11.05 -1.54
C ALA A 142 -11.60 -11.92 -2.81
N GLY A 143 -11.06 -13.15 -2.80
CA GLY A 143 -11.11 -14.10 -3.92
C GLY A 143 -10.00 -13.89 -4.96
N LEU A 144 -8.92 -13.17 -4.63
CA LEU A 144 -7.72 -13.04 -5.44
C LEU A 144 -6.74 -14.19 -5.11
N GLN A 145 -5.76 -14.38 -5.98
CA GLN A 145 -4.55 -15.12 -5.63
C GLN A 145 -3.59 -14.21 -4.87
N ALA A 146 -2.76 -14.76 -3.97
CA ALA A 146 -1.83 -13.98 -3.19
C ALA A 146 -0.45 -14.65 -3.09
N ILE A 147 0.60 -13.81 -3.10
CA ILE A 147 1.98 -14.18 -2.79
C ILE A 147 2.45 -13.26 -1.66
N TRP A 148 3.10 -13.88 -0.67
CA TRP A 148 3.75 -13.14 0.40
C TRP A 148 5.19 -12.79 0.03
N ILE A 149 5.49 -11.49 -0.12
CA ILE A 149 6.88 -11.04 -0.26
C ILE A 149 7.50 -10.82 1.11
N ASN A 150 8.26 -11.81 1.58
CA ASN A 150 8.85 -11.87 2.92
C ASN A 150 10.36 -11.59 2.89
N ARG A 151 10.75 -10.36 2.63
CA ARG A 151 12.16 -9.94 2.58
C ARG A 151 12.92 -10.17 3.89
N SER A 152 12.22 -10.14 5.01
CA SER A 152 12.80 -10.31 6.36
C SER A 152 12.87 -11.77 6.82
N GLN A 153 12.34 -12.71 6.04
CA GLN A 153 12.30 -14.14 6.37
C GLN A 153 11.67 -14.42 7.73
N ASN A 154 10.59 -13.70 8.05
CA ASN A 154 9.81 -13.94 9.27
C ASN A 154 8.98 -15.22 9.12
N PRO A 155 8.68 -15.94 10.23
CA PRO A 155 7.73 -17.04 10.19
C PRO A 155 6.33 -16.52 9.85
N TRP A 156 5.52 -17.38 9.18
CA TRP A 156 4.12 -17.04 8.91
C TRP A 156 3.34 -16.86 10.22
N PRO A 157 2.69 -15.71 10.45
CA PRO A 157 2.13 -15.41 11.77
C PRO A 157 0.66 -15.80 11.97
N LEU A 158 0.00 -16.35 10.94
CA LEU A 158 -1.42 -16.68 10.99
C LEU A 158 -1.62 -18.20 11.11
N ASP A 159 -2.76 -18.62 11.68
CA ASP A 159 -3.15 -20.04 11.81
C ASP A 159 -3.69 -20.63 10.48
N SER A 160 -3.72 -19.85 9.41
CA SER A 160 -4.09 -20.31 8.06
C SER A 160 -2.93 -21.02 7.37
N THR A 161 -3.23 -21.74 6.29
CA THR A 161 -2.20 -22.38 5.44
C THR A 161 -1.20 -21.33 4.95
N ASP A 162 0.09 -21.66 5.02
CA ASP A 162 1.16 -20.79 4.54
C ASP A 162 0.94 -20.48 3.05
N PRO A 163 0.99 -19.20 2.66
CA PRO A 163 0.89 -18.82 1.26
C PRO A 163 2.14 -19.19 0.48
N HIS A 164 2.10 -19.06 -0.85
CA HIS A 164 3.33 -19.02 -1.62
C HIS A 164 4.18 -17.83 -1.17
N GLU A 165 5.42 -18.08 -0.76
CA GLU A 165 6.35 -17.07 -0.26
C GLU A 165 7.45 -16.81 -1.28
N ILE A 166 7.82 -15.54 -1.44
CA ILE A 166 9.02 -15.10 -2.16
C ILE A 166 9.81 -14.13 -1.27
N ARG A 167 11.12 -14.06 -1.47
CA ARG A 167 12.01 -13.16 -0.72
C ARG A 167 12.27 -11.84 -1.42
N ASP A 168 12.22 -11.87 -2.75
CA ASP A 168 12.35 -10.71 -3.61
C ASP A 168 11.55 -10.90 -4.91
N LEU A 169 11.50 -9.85 -5.74
CA LEU A 169 10.72 -9.90 -6.97
C LEU A 169 11.42 -10.68 -8.11
N SER A 170 12.67 -11.11 -7.96
CA SER A 170 13.32 -11.99 -8.93
C SER A 170 12.66 -13.36 -8.89
N GLU A 171 12.31 -13.86 -7.70
CA GLU A 171 11.57 -15.11 -7.54
C GLU A 171 10.13 -15.03 -8.13
N LEU A 172 9.51 -13.85 -8.15
CA LEU A 172 8.24 -13.65 -8.86
C LEU A 172 8.39 -13.85 -10.38
N ILE A 173 9.50 -13.40 -10.95
CA ILE A 173 9.79 -13.61 -12.38
C ILE A 173 9.90 -15.12 -12.67
N GLU A 174 10.60 -15.86 -11.83
CA GLU A 174 10.74 -17.32 -11.95
C GLU A 174 9.39 -18.03 -11.83
N PHE A 175 8.56 -17.61 -10.89
CA PHE A 175 7.20 -18.15 -10.69
C PHE A 175 6.29 -17.93 -11.91
N LEU A 176 6.45 -16.82 -12.64
CA LEU A 176 5.62 -16.44 -13.78
C LEU A 176 6.19 -16.87 -15.16
N SER A 177 7.39 -17.46 -15.19
CA SER A 177 8.05 -17.90 -16.42
C SER A 177 7.69 -19.33 -16.80
#